data_0a10509d4068c70b94c8a6564f81fb70
#
_entry.id   0a10509d4068c70b94c8a6564f81fb70
#
_cell.length_a   1.000
_cell.length_b   1.000
_cell.length_c   1.000
_cell.angle_alpha   90.00
_cell.angle_beta   90.00
_cell.angle_gamma   90.00
#
_symmetry.space_group_name_H-M   'P 1'
#
loop_
_entity.id
_entity.type
_entity.pdbx_description
1 polymer ?
#
loop_
_entity_poly.entity_id
_entity_poly.type
_entity_poly.pdbx_seq_one_letter_code
_entity_poly.pdbx_strand_id
1 'polypeptide(L)'
;MSDARNLERLALDAVSAAEAAAIAASTLIGRGDKEAADQAAVDALRTGLNAMAMKGRIVIGEGERDEAPMLYIGEEVGTGEGPEIDIALDPLEGTSLTAKGMANALAVVSFAPRGGLLYAPDTYMDKIAVGAGLPAGVIDLDRSPSDNVKAIANAKGVSTEDICVCVLERERHEGIVADIRSVGARVMMLPDGDVNGVISTTIAATGIDMYVGQGGAPEGVLAATALRCVGGQMQARLFFRNDDERARAAKTGIVDLDRKYDLNELASRECLFVATGVTDGDLVDGVRRSKGKISTETLIMQSSGSIVRHIRTERPA
;
A
#
# COMPACT_ATOMS: atom_id res chain seq x y z
N MET A 1 25.88 -6.44 8.52
CA MET A 1 24.63 -6.93 9.16
C MET A 1 23.73 -7.49 8.08
N SER A 2 22.82 -8.43 8.37
CA SER A 2 21.85 -8.90 7.38
C SER A 2 20.79 -7.82 7.12
N ASP A 3 20.19 -7.81 5.92
CA ASP A 3 19.14 -6.87 5.54
C ASP A 3 17.97 -6.89 6.54
N ALA A 4 17.54 -8.09 6.96
CA ALA A 4 16.51 -8.27 7.96
C ALA A 4 16.79 -7.54 9.28
N ARG A 5 18.01 -7.63 9.80
CA ARG A 5 18.41 -6.94 11.05
C ARG A 5 18.48 -5.44 10.89
N ASN A 6 18.84 -4.96 9.71
CA ASN A 6 18.82 -3.52 9.42
C ASN A 6 17.39 -2.97 9.44
N LEU A 7 16.44 -3.65 8.78
CA LEU A 7 15.03 -3.26 8.79
C LEU A 7 14.40 -3.37 10.18
N GLU A 8 14.73 -4.40 10.95
CA GLU A 8 14.24 -4.56 12.34
C GLU A 8 14.64 -3.37 13.23
N ARG A 9 15.85 -2.83 13.06
CA ARG A 9 16.30 -1.65 13.82
C ARG A 9 15.56 -0.37 13.46
N LEU A 10 15.12 -0.22 12.21
CA LEU A 10 14.37 0.93 11.75
C LEU A 10 12.88 0.87 12.13
N ALA A 11 12.38 -0.28 12.61
CA ALA A 11 10.96 -0.55 12.75
C ALA A 11 10.22 0.46 13.66
N LEU A 12 10.76 0.78 14.84
CA LEU A 12 10.11 1.72 15.75
C LEU A 12 10.22 3.18 15.29
N ASP A 13 11.32 3.54 14.63
CA ASP A 13 11.47 4.86 14.03
C ASP A 13 10.48 5.04 12.88
N ALA A 14 10.30 4.01 12.04
CA ALA A 14 9.30 3.97 10.98
C ALA A 14 7.86 4.11 11.51
N VAL A 15 7.54 3.40 12.60
CA VAL A 15 6.26 3.56 13.30
C VAL A 15 6.07 5.01 13.76
N SER A 16 7.09 5.59 14.40
CA SER A 16 7.02 6.97 14.90
C SER A 16 6.81 7.99 13.77
N ALA A 17 7.45 7.79 12.62
CA ALA A 17 7.29 8.65 11.44
C ALA A 17 5.87 8.54 10.84
N ALA A 18 5.33 7.32 10.68
CA ALA A 18 3.97 7.11 10.18
C ALA A 18 2.90 7.64 11.16
N GLU A 19 3.11 7.46 12.48
CA GLU A 19 2.24 8.04 13.51
C GLU A 19 2.23 9.57 13.46
N ALA A 20 3.37 10.21 13.24
CA ALA A 20 3.44 11.67 13.11
C ALA A 20 2.62 12.17 11.91
N ALA A 21 2.72 11.49 10.75
CA ALA A 21 1.92 11.79 9.57
C ALA A 21 0.42 11.63 9.85
N ALA A 22 0.02 10.50 10.42
CA ALA A 22 -1.39 10.22 10.76
C ALA A 22 -1.96 11.25 11.75
N ILE A 23 -1.19 11.62 12.79
CA ILE A 23 -1.58 12.63 13.77
C ILE A 23 -1.77 14.01 13.10
N ALA A 24 -0.88 14.40 12.20
CA ALA A 24 -0.97 15.67 11.48
C ALA A 24 -2.21 15.70 10.58
N ALA A 25 -2.38 14.71 9.70
CA ALA A 25 -3.53 14.59 8.81
C ALA A 25 -4.87 14.53 9.56
N SER A 26 -4.90 13.86 10.73
CA SER A 26 -6.13 13.69 11.52
C SER A 26 -6.74 15.00 12.02
N THR A 27 -5.96 16.10 12.07
CA THR A 27 -6.49 17.43 12.44
C THR A 27 -7.39 18.03 11.37
N LEU A 28 -7.35 17.45 10.17
CA LEU A 28 -8.09 17.91 8.98
C LEU A 28 -9.22 16.95 8.55
N ILE A 29 -9.49 15.90 9.34
CA ILE A 29 -10.61 14.97 9.09
C ILE A 29 -11.92 15.73 9.01
N GLY A 30 -12.68 15.49 7.92
CA GLY A 30 -14.01 16.08 7.69
C GLY A 30 -14.02 17.58 7.39
N ARG A 31 -12.86 18.19 7.08
CA ARG A 31 -12.76 19.62 6.77
C ARG A 31 -12.92 19.95 5.27
N GLY A 32 -13.00 18.96 4.40
CA GLY A 32 -13.21 19.14 2.97
C GLY A 32 -11.96 19.54 2.19
N ASP A 33 -10.82 19.73 2.86
CA ASP A 33 -9.56 20.16 2.25
C ASP A 33 -8.57 18.98 2.21
N LYS A 34 -8.58 18.26 1.08
CA LYS A 34 -7.71 17.10 0.88
C LYS A 34 -6.23 17.48 0.71
N GLU A 35 -5.97 18.64 0.07
CA GLU A 35 -4.61 19.08 -0.21
C GLU A 35 -3.90 19.53 1.08
N ALA A 36 -4.62 20.26 1.96
CA ALA A 36 -4.08 20.61 3.26
C ALA A 36 -3.84 19.38 4.17
N ALA A 37 -4.73 18.37 4.09
CA ALA A 37 -4.57 17.13 4.86
C ALA A 37 -3.34 16.33 4.38
N ASP A 38 -3.16 16.23 3.08
CA ASP A 38 -2.02 15.59 2.44
C ASP A 38 -0.71 16.31 2.79
N GLN A 39 -0.64 17.63 2.58
CA GLN A 39 0.54 18.42 2.91
C GLN A 39 0.95 18.27 4.39
N ALA A 40 -0.01 18.24 5.31
CA ALA A 40 0.28 18.04 6.73
C ALA A 40 0.91 16.67 7.00
N ALA A 41 0.45 15.62 6.32
CA ALA A 41 1.04 14.29 6.41
C ALA A 41 2.45 14.23 5.80
N VAL A 42 2.64 14.83 4.61
CA VAL A 42 3.94 14.93 3.92
C VAL A 42 4.99 15.58 4.80
N ASP A 43 4.70 16.76 5.38
CA ASP A 43 5.63 17.50 6.23
C ASP A 43 6.06 16.70 7.46
N ALA A 44 5.09 16.06 8.11
CA ALA A 44 5.33 15.26 9.30
C ALA A 44 6.12 13.98 9.00
N LEU A 45 5.75 13.25 7.93
CA LEU A 45 6.45 12.04 7.52
C LEU A 45 7.90 12.34 7.12
N ARG A 46 8.12 13.37 6.32
CA ARG A 46 9.46 13.80 5.90
C ARG A 46 10.36 14.14 7.10
N THR A 47 9.80 14.83 8.08
CA THR A 47 10.54 15.16 9.32
C THR A 47 10.95 13.88 10.05
N GLY A 48 10.04 12.91 10.19
CA GLY A 48 10.31 11.62 10.82
C GLY A 48 11.37 10.81 10.05
N LEU A 49 11.24 10.71 8.73
CA LEU A 49 12.19 9.99 7.90
C LEU A 49 13.60 10.58 7.98
N ASN A 50 13.74 11.92 8.00
CA ASN A 50 15.04 12.59 8.09
C ASN A 50 15.75 12.37 9.43
N ALA A 51 15.05 12.00 10.48
CA ALA A 51 15.65 11.67 11.78
C ALA A 51 16.17 10.22 11.86
N MET A 52 15.82 9.35 10.92
CA MET A 52 16.17 7.93 10.94
C MET A 52 17.63 7.71 10.56
N ALA A 53 18.32 6.78 11.26
CA ALA A 53 19.71 6.42 10.98
C ALA A 53 19.81 5.50 9.75
N MET A 54 19.65 6.07 8.56
CA MET A 54 19.72 5.38 7.27
C MET A 54 20.20 6.32 6.15
N LYS A 55 20.59 5.72 5.02
CA LYS A 55 20.75 6.37 3.72
C LYS A 55 19.55 6.01 2.87
N GLY A 56 18.42 6.68 3.15
CA GLY A 56 17.15 6.43 2.49
C GLY A 56 17.08 7.09 1.12
N ARG A 57 16.43 6.43 0.16
CA ARG A 57 16.05 7.00 -1.13
C ARG A 57 14.58 6.68 -1.41
N ILE A 58 13.81 7.68 -1.71
CA ILE A 58 12.41 7.51 -2.11
C ILE A 58 12.38 6.97 -3.53
N VAL A 59 11.75 5.80 -3.72
CA VAL A 59 11.54 5.17 -5.03
C VAL A 59 10.08 5.21 -5.46
N ILE A 60 9.18 5.34 -4.50
CA ILE A 60 7.75 5.61 -4.67
C ILE A 60 7.40 6.73 -3.67
N GLY A 61 6.83 7.83 -4.14
CA GLY A 61 6.52 9.00 -3.31
C GLY A 61 5.47 9.90 -3.94
N GLU A 62 5.46 11.20 -3.58
CA GLU A 62 4.45 12.20 -3.91
C GLU A 62 4.47 12.68 -5.38
N GLY A 63 5.21 12.03 -6.25
CA GLY A 63 5.36 12.38 -7.65
C GLY A 63 6.80 12.60 -8.06
N GLU A 64 6.99 13.20 -9.24
CA GLU A 64 8.30 13.50 -9.77
C GLU A 64 8.86 14.82 -9.17
N ARG A 65 10.17 14.98 -9.20
CA ARG A 65 10.88 16.12 -8.60
C ARG A 65 10.35 17.50 -9.02
N ASP A 66 9.87 17.61 -10.25
CA ASP A 66 9.38 18.90 -10.79
C ASP A 66 7.92 19.18 -10.41
N GLU A 67 7.21 18.19 -9.85
CA GLU A 67 5.80 18.28 -9.47
C GLU A 67 5.59 18.34 -7.96
N ALA A 68 6.43 17.64 -7.19
CA ALA A 68 6.34 17.56 -5.73
C ALA A 68 7.51 18.30 -5.06
N PRO A 69 7.25 19.23 -4.13
CA PRO A 69 8.32 19.96 -3.42
C PRO A 69 9.07 19.09 -2.41
N MET A 70 8.45 17.99 -1.94
CA MET A 70 8.98 17.09 -0.91
C MET A 70 8.53 15.64 -1.14
N LEU A 71 9.31 14.69 -0.62
CA LEU A 71 9.06 13.25 -0.72
C LEU A 71 8.90 12.76 -2.17
N TYR A 72 9.54 13.46 -3.11
CA TYR A 72 9.50 13.10 -4.53
C TYR A 72 10.40 11.89 -4.81
N ILE A 73 10.13 11.24 -5.90
CA ILE A 73 10.92 10.09 -6.39
C ILE A 73 12.39 10.52 -6.63
N GLY A 74 13.33 9.84 -5.95
CA GLY A 74 14.75 10.14 -5.97
C GLY A 74 15.23 11.06 -4.83
N GLU A 75 14.35 11.60 -3.99
CA GLU A 75 14.75 12.36 -2.80
C GLU A 75 15.53 11.45 -1.83
N GLU A 76 16.63 11.97 -1.31
CA GLU A 76 17.41 11.31 -0.25
C GLU A 76 16.92 11.80 1.11
N VAL A 77 16.66 10.86 2.02
CA VAL A 77 16.19 11.11 3.38
C VAL A 77 16.97 10.27 4.39
N GLY A 78 16.86 10.62 5.67
CA GLY A 78 17.63 10.03 6.76
C GLY A 78 18.87 10.84 7.10
N THR A 79 19.59 10.39 8.13
CA THR A 79 20.79 11.10 8.63
C THR A 79 22.00 10.99 7.70
N GLY A 80 21.93 10.17 6.65
CA GLY A 80 23.06 9.83 5.79
C GLY A 80 24.02 8.79 6.40
N GLU A 81 23.67 8.26 7.57
CA GLU A 81 24.43 7.21 8.27
C GLU A 81 23.57 5.93 8.38
N GLY A 82 24.20 4.76 8.31
CA GLY A 82 23.48 3.49 8.44
C GLY A 82 23.26 2.75 7.11
N PRO A 83 22.23 1.86 7.03
CA PRO A 83 22.00 1.06 5.84
C PRO A 83 21.46 1.89 4.66
N GLU A 84 21.74 1.41 3.45
CA GLU A 84 21.14 1.94 2.22
C GLU A 84 19.76 1.31 2.02
N ILE A 85 18.72 2.16 1.97
CA ILE A 85 17.32 1.76 1.99
C ILE A 85 16.57 2.43 0.82
N ASP A 86 15.79 1.65 0.09
CA ASP A 86 14.74 2.16 -0.79
C ASP A 86 13.43 2.29 0.01
N ILE A 87 12.73 3.39 -0.21
CA ILE A 87 11.51 3.75 0.51
C ILE A 87 10.38 3.92 -0.50
N ALA A 88 9.25 3.28 -0.22
CA ALA A 88 7.98 3.53 -0.89
C ALA A 88 7.02 4.10 0.15
N LEU A 89 6.30 5.17 -0.18
CA LEU A 89 5.40 5.83 0.76
C LEU A 89 4.17 6.41 0.06
N ASP A 90 3.11 6.52 0.85
CA ASP A 90 1.96 7.38 0.64
C ASP A 90 1.64 8.02 2.00
N PRO A 91 1.95 9.30 2.21
CA PRO A 91 1.77 9.98 3.49
C PRO A 91 0.31 10.02 3.94
N LEU A 92 -0.61 10.01 2.97
CA LEU A 92 -2.06 10.01 3.23
C LEU A 92 -2.83 9.22 2.17
N GLU A 93 -2.71 7.90 2.20
CA GLU A 93 -3.56 6.99 1.43
C GLU A 93 -5.03 7.24 1.77
N GLY A 94 -5.79 7.73 0.78
CA GLY A 94 -7.18 8.13 0.98
C GLY A 94 -7.35 9.60 1.42
N THR A 95 -6.72 10.55 0.73
CA THR A 95 -6.89 11.99 0.93
C THR A 95 -8.37 12.41 0.88
N SER A 96 -9.14 11.83 -0.06
CA SER A 96 -10.58 12.05 -0.18
C SER A 96 -11.37 11.48 1.00
N LEU A 97 -10.95 10.36 1.57
CA LEU A 97 -11.56 9.75 2.75
C LEU A 97 -11.37 10.67 3.96
N THR A 98 -10.14 11.16 4.15
CA THR A 98 -9.82 12.10 5.24
C THR A 98 -10.63 13.39 5.12
N ALA A 99 -10.66 14.01 3.94
CA ALA A 99 -11.39 15.26 3.72
C ALA A 99 -12.89 15.13 3.99
N LYS A 100 -13.48 13.96 3.71
CA LYS A 100 -14.90 13.66 3.92
C LYS A 100 -15.21 13.06 5.30
N GLY A 101 -14.20 12.76 6.11
CA GLY A 101 -14.37 12.06 7.39
C GLY A 101 -14.87 10.62 7.25
N MET A 102 -14.46 9.95 6.17
CA MET A 102 -14.78 8.55 5.89
C MET A 102 -13.72 7.63 6.51
N ALA A 103 -14.06 6.35 6.63
CA ALA A 103 -13.18 5.31 7.18
C ALA A 103 -12.05 4.93 6.20
N ASN A 104 -11.02 4.25 6.74
CA ASN A 104 -9.94 3.60 6.00
C ASN A 104 -8.84 4.51 5.43
N ALA A 105 -8.70 5.76 5.89
CA ALA A 105 -7.53 6.57 5.55
C ALA A 105 -6.32 6.17 6.40
N LEU A 106 -5.15 6.04 5.76
CA LEU A 106 -3.91 5.53 6.35
C LEU A 106 -2.72 6.44 6.03
N ALA A 107 -1.71 6.47 6.90
CA ALA A 107 -0.35 6.90 6.55
C ALA A 107 0.50 5.65 6.32
N VAL A 108 1.08 5.50 5.13
CA VAL A 108 1.75 4.25 4.72
C VAL A 108 3.19 4.50 4.32
N VAL A 109 4.10 3.67 4.81
CA VAL A 109 5.51 3.68 4.41
C VAL A 109 6.10 2.27 4.41
N SER A 110 6.92 1.97 3.41
CA SER A 110 7.63 0.70 3.27
C SER A 110 9.11 0.92 3.06
N PHE A 111 9.90 0.00 3.59
CA PHE A 111 11.35 0.02 3.51
C PHE A 111 11.86 -1.31 2.96
N ALA A 112 12.83 -1.24 2.06
CA ALA A 112 13.58 -2.40 1.58
C ALA A 112 15.05 -2.04 1.40
N PRO A 113 15.99 -2.99 1.42
CA PRO A 113 17.37 -2.72 1.03
C PRO A 113 17.42 -2.15 -0.38
N ARG A 114 18.42 -1.32 -0.66
CA ARG A 114 18.64 -0.66 -1.96
C ARG A 114 18.46 -1.63 -3.14
N GLY A 115 17.61 -1.24 -4.12
CA GLY A 115 17.23 -2.07 -5.27
C GLY A 115 16.22 -3.17 -4.94
N GLY A 116 15.55 -3.10 -3.78
CA GLY A 116 14.56 -4.08 -3.33
C GLY A 116 13.14 -3.83 -3.80
N LEU A 117 12.83 -2.65 -4.29
CA LEU A 117 11.51 -2.26 -4.76
C LEU A 117 11.52 -1.91 -6.25
N LEU A 118 10.43 -2.22 -6.95
CA LEU A 118 10.25 -1.77 -8.31
C LEU A 118 10.12 -0.25 -8.34
N TYR A 119 10.92 0.40 -9.15
CA TYR A 119 10.76 1.81 -9.47
C TYR A 119 9.60 1.96 -10.46
N ALA A 120 8.40 2.15 -9.97
CA ALA A 120 7.23 2.35 -10.80
C ALA A 120 7.03 3.84 -11.09
N PRO A 121 6.76 4.21 -12.36
CA PRO A 121 6.40 5.58 -12.70
C PRO A 121 5.02 5.93 -12.12
N ASP A 122 4.74 7.23 -11.98
CA ASP A 122 3.40 7.70 -11.64
C ASP A 122 2.44 7.49 -12.82
N THR A 123 1.85 6.30 -12.85
CA THR A 123 0.87 5.83 -13.83
C THR A 123 -0.09 4.83 -13.18
N TYR A 124 -1.04 4.30 -13.94
CA TYR A 124 -1.90 3.23 -13.46
C TYR A 124 -1.24 1.85 -13.60
N MET A 125 -1.84 0.88 -12.90
CA MET A 125 -1.44 -0.51 -12.89
C MET A 125 -2.69 -1.39 -12.73
N ASP A 126 -2.86 -2.37 -13.63
CA ASP A 126 -3.79 -3.47 -13.40
C ASP A 126 -3.21 -4.40 -12.34
N LYS A 127 -4.01 -4.78 -11.36
CA LYS A 127 -3.57 -5.53 -10.19
C LYS A 127 -4.54 -6.65 -9.85
N ILE A 128 -3.99 -7.80 -9.45
CA ILE A 128 -4.73 -8.89 -8.82
C ILE A 128 -3.91 -9.41 -7.64
N ALA A 129 -4.55 -9.62 -6.48
CA ALA A 129 -3.88 -10.05 -5.27
C ALA A 129 -4.73 -10.97 -4.41
N VAL A 130 -4.07 -11.88 -3.70
CA VAL A 130 -4.66 -12.77 -2.68
C VAL A 130 -3.73 -12.90 -1.48
N GLY A 131 -4.31 -13.17 -0.32
CA GLY A 131 -3.55 -13.47 0.89
C GLY A 131 -2.76 -14.78 0.82
N ALA A 132 -2.07 -15.10 1.92
CA ALA A 132 -1.30 -16.33 2.07
C ALA A 132 -2.19 -17.59 2.13
N GLY A 133 -1.53 -18.76 1.96
CA GLY A 133 -2.18 -20.07 2.17
C GLY A 133 -2.86 -20.66 0.95
N LEU A 134 -2.91 -19.95 -0.17
CA LEU A 134 -3.42 -20.46 -1.45
C LEU A 134 -2.28 -21.05 -2.31
N PRO A 135 -2.57 -22.05 -3.16
CA PRO A 135 -1.57 -22.62 -4.07
C PRO A 135 -0.91 -21.57 -4.97
N ALA A 136 0.36 -21.72 -5.24
CA ALA A 136 1.07 -20.83 -6.18
C ALA A 136 0.39 -20.85 -7.55
N GLY A 137 0.19 -19.65 -8.16
CA GLY A 137 -0.45 -19.50 -9.45
C GLY A 137 -1.98 -19.68 -9.43
N VAL A 138 -2.60 -19.61 -8.25
CA VAL A 138 -4.07 -19.65 -8.11
C VAL A 138 -4.74 -18.50 -8.85
N ILE A 139 -4.08 -17.34 -8.88
CA ILE A 139 -4.51 -16.15 -9.61
C ILE A 139 -3.65 -15.91 -10.85
N ASP A 140 -4.26 -15.33 -11.88
CA ASP A 140 -3.54 -14.86 -13.07
C ASP A 140 -4.24 -13.62 -13.64
N LEU A 141 -3.47 -12.54 -13.84
CA LEU A 141 -3.97 -11.26 -14.35
C LEU A 141 -4.54 -11.37 -15.79
N ASP A 142 -4.11 -12.38 -16.55
CA ASP A 142 -4.58 -12.62 -17.92
C ASP A 142 -5.85 -13.47 -17.99
N ARG A 143 -6.33 -14.02 -16.86
CA ARG A 143 -7.63 -14.69 -16.76
C ARG A 143 -8.73 -13.68 -16.49
N SER A 144 -9.98 -14.07 -16.84
CA SER A 144 -11.14 -13.28 -16.43
C SER A 144 -11.23 -13.21 -14.89
N PRO A 145 -11.80 -12.14 -14.31
CA PRO A 145 -12.07 -12.08 -12.87
C PRO A 145 -12.88 -13.27 -12.37
N SER A 146 -13.89 -13.70 -13.12
CA SER A 146 -14.74 -14.86 -12.78
C SER A 146 -13.96 -16.19 -12.77
N ASP A 147 -12.99 -16.37 -13.67
CA ASP A 147 -12.16 -17.59 -13.68
C ASP A 147 -11.15 -17.60 -12.52
N ASN A 148 -10.64 -16.43 -12.11
CA ASN A 148 -9.84 -16.29 -10.90
C ASN A 148 -10.66 -16.62 -9.64
N VAL A 149 -11.92 -16.15 -9.56
CA VAL A 149 -12.85 -16.49 -8.47
C VAL A 149 -13.07 -18.01 -8.39
N LYS A 150 -13.36 -18.67 -9.52
CA LYS A 150 -13.53 -20.15 -9.57
C LYS A 150 -12.27 -20.88 -9.11
N ALA A 151 -11.08 -20.40 -9.51
CA ALA A 151 -9.81 -21.00 -9.11
C ALA A 151 -9.60 -20.90 -7.60
N ILE A 152 -9.90 -19.74 -6.99
CA ILE A 152 -9.81 -19.52 -5.55
C ILE A 152 -10.84 -20.39 -4.80
N ALA A 153 -12.10 -20.40 -5.24
CA ALA A 153 -13.15 -21.21 -4.65
C ALA A 153 -12.76 -22.71 -4.63
N ASN A 154 -12.27 -23.21 -5.78
CA ASN A 154 -11.78 -24.57 -5.89
C ASN A 154 -10.59 -24.86 -4.96
N ALA A 155 -9.62 -23.95 -4.87
CA ALA A 155 -8.47 -24.09 -3.99
C ALA A 155 -8.85 -24.09 -2.51
N LYS A 156 -9.88 -23.34 -2.12
CA LYS A 156 -10.42 -23.28 -0.75
C LYS A 156 -11.42 -24.41 -0.46
N GLY A 157 -11.91 -25.13 -1.48
CA GLY A 157 -12.94 -26.16 -1.33
C GLY A 157 -14.32 -25.61 -0.95
N VAL A 158 -14.67 -24.40 -1.45
CA VAL A 158 -15.93 -23.70 -1.16
C VAL A 158 -16.67 -23.34 -2.46
N SER A 159 -17.90 -22.86 -2.35
CA SER A 159 -18.67 -22.32 -3.48
C SER A 159 -18.11 -20.95 -3.93
N THR A 160 -18.31 -20.58 -5.20
CA THR A 160 -18.01 -19.22 -5.68
C THR A 160 -18.83 -18.16 -4.93
N GLU A 161 -20.02 -18.48 -4.44
CA GLU A 161 -20.88 -17.60 -3.63
C GLU A 161 -20.25 -17.23 -2.27
N ASP A 162 -19.33 -18.07 -1.76
CA ASP A 162 -18.61 -17.82 -0.51
C ASP A 162 -17.42 -16.87 -0.70
N ILE A 163 -16.98 -16.67 -1.96
CA ILE A 163 -15.85 -15.80 -2.27
C ILE A 163 -16.27 -14.32 -2.24
N CYS A 164 -15.44 -13.49 -1.60
CA CYS A 164 -15.59 -12.04 -1.57
C CYS A 164 -14.42 -11.36 -2.26
N VAL A 165 -14.72 -10.55 -3.27
CA VAL A 165 -13.71 -9.81 -4.04
C VAL A 165 -13.80 -8.32 -3.73
N CYS A 166 -12.67 -7.72 -3.41
CA CYS A 166 -12.56 -6.28 -3.20
C CYS A 166 -12.20 -5.58 -4.52
N VAL A 167 -12.92 -4.51 -4.85
CA VAL A 167 -12.74 -3.72 -6.08
C VAL A 167 -12.91 -2.24 -5.75
N LEU A 168 -12.08 -1.36 -6.31
CA LEU A 168 -12.31 0.08 -6.22
C LEU A 168 -13.60 0.49 -6.97
N GLU A 169 -14.41 1.35 -6.35
CA GLU A 169 -15.63 1.91 -6.94
C GLU A 169 -15.26 2.95 -8.00
N ARG A 170 -15.09 2.51 -9.24
CA ARG A 170 -14.78 3.34 -10.41
C ARG A 170 -15.54 2.82 -11.62
N GLU A 171 -16.02 3.71 -12.49
CA GLU A 171 -16.74 3.34 -13.73
C GLU A 171 -15.96 2.33 -14.59
N ARG A 172 -14.63 2.48 -14.66
CA ARG A 172 -13.76 1.53 -15.39
C ARG A 172 -13.79 0.10 -14.86
N HIS A 173 -14.33 -0.14 -13.67
CA HIS A 173 -14.41 -1.48 -13.04
C HIS A 173 -15.79 -2.12 -13.17
N GLU A 174 -16.78 -1.47 -13.78
CA GLU A 174 -18.14 -2.02 -13.94
C GLU A 174 -18.12 -3.41 -14.61
N GLY A 175 -17.29 -3.58 -15.66
CA GLY A 175 -17.13 -4.86 -16.33
C GLY A 175 -16.52 -5.94 -15.41
N ILE A 176 -15.53 -5.60 -14.60
CA ILE A 176 -14.92 -6.49 -13.59
C ILE A 176 -15.98 -6.93 -12.58
N VAL A 177 -16.75 -5.99 -12.05
CA VAL A 177 -17.82 -6.23 -11.07
C VAL A 177 -18.91 -7.12 -11.64
N ALA A 178 -19.34 -6.86 -12.88
CA ALA A 178 -20.34 -7.66 -13.56
C ALA A 178 -19.87 -9.12 -13.78
N ASP A 179 -18.63 -9.31 -14.20
CA ASP A 179 -18.03 -10.63 -14.42
C ASP A 179 -17.91 -11.42 -13.11
N ILE A 180 -17.45 -10.80 -12.02
CA ILE A 180 -17.39 -11.44 -10.70
C ILE A 180 -18.78 -11.88 -10.23
N ARG A 181 -19.78 -11.01 -10.34
CA ARG A 181 -21.17 -11.30 -9.93
C ARG A 181 -21.82 -12.37 -10.79
N SER A 182 -21.38 -12.54 -12.05
CA SER A 182 -21.93 -13.56 -12.95
C SER A 182 -21.76 -15.00 -12.46
N VAL A 183 -20.76 -15.23 -11.59
CA VAL A 183 -20.49 -16.54 -10.96
C VAL A 183 -20.97 -16.62 -9.51
N GLY A 184 -21.79 -15.67 -9.07
CA GLY A 184 -22.41 -15.63 -7.73
C GLY A 184 -21.50 -15.06 -6.63
N ALA A 185 -20.27 -14.67 -6.92
CA ALA A 185 -19.35 -14.14 -5.92
C ALA A 185 -19.76 -12.74 -5.43
N ARG A 186 -19.40 -12.44 -4.18
CA ARG A 186 -19.68 -11.16 -3.55
C ARG A 186 -18.61 -10.13 -3.93
N VAL A 187 -19.02 -8.87 -4.06
CA VAL A 187 -18.11 -7.76 -4.34
C VAL A 187 -18.19 -6.73 -3.21
N MET A 188 -17.05 -6.46 -2.59
CA MET A 188 -16.84 -5.34 -1.67
C MET A 188 -16.31 -4.14 -2.46
N MET A 189 -17.11 -3.07 -2.53
CA MET A 189 -16.71 -1.84 -3.23
C MET A 189 -15.99 -0.91 -2.27
N LEU A 190 -14.78 -0.46 -2.65
CA LEU A 190 -14.02 0.55 -1.91
C LEU A 190 -14.13 1.91 -2.62
N PRO A 191 -14.52 2.97 -1.93
CA PRO A 191 -14.59 4.30 -2.53
C PRO A 191 -13.20 4.86 -2.85
N ASP A 192 -12.17 4.49 -2.06
CA ASP A 192 -10.78 4.89 -2.23
C ASP A 192 -9.86 3.97 -1.42
N GLY A 193 -8.52 4.01 -1.69
CA GLY A 193 -7.53 3.26 -0.88
C GLY A 193 -7.30 1.83 -1.37
N ASP A 194 -6.62 1.64 -2.50
CA ASP A 194 -6.37 0.29 -3.02
C ASP A 194 -5.26 -0.47 -2.27
N VAL A 195 -4.35 0.21 -1.60
CA VAL A 195 -3.40 -0.41 -0.66
C VAL A 195 -4.17 -1.13 0.45
N ASN A 196 -5.17 -0.45 1.06
CA ASN A 196 -6.05 -1.07 2.06
C ASN A 196 -6.78 -2.30 1.49
N GLY A 197 -7.33 -2.19 0.27
CA GLY A 197 -8.03 -3.30 -0.38
C GLY A 197 -7.17 -4.54 -0.60
N VAL A 198 -5.92 -4.36 -1.01
CA VAL A 198 -4.97 -5.46 -1.18
C VAL A 198 -4.60 -6.09 0.17
N ILE A 199 -4.26 -5.28 1.17
CA ILE A 199 -3.88 -5.78 2.51
C ILE A 199 -5.03 -6.53 3.17
N SER A 200 -6.27 -6.10 2.96
CA SER A 200 -7.45 -6.76 3.50
C SER A 200 -7.56 -8.24 3.09
N THR A 201 -6.97 -8.64 1.96
CA THR A 201 -6.89 -10.06 1.57
C THR A 201 -6.04 -10.92 2.51
N THR A 202 -5.18 -10.29 3.33
CA THR A 202 -4.28 -10.98 4.26
C THR A 202 -4.86 -11.13 5.66
N ILE A 203 -5.98 -10.48 5.94
CA ILE A 203 -6.61 -10.40 7.26
C ILE A 203 -7.93 -11.14 7.25
N ALA A 204 -7.97 -12.31 7.88
CA ALA A 204 -9.14 -13.19 7.86
C ALA A 204 -10.45 -12.51 8.35
N ALA A 205 -10.35 -11.55 9.27
CA ALA A 205 -11.50 -10.84 9.83
C ALA A 205 -12.24 -9.96 8.79
N THR A 206 -11.58 -9.53 7.71
CA THR A 206 -12.19 -8.74 6.64
C THR A 206 -13.12 -9.57 5.75
N GLY A 207 -12.88 -10.88 5.68
CA GLY A 207 -13.59 -11.80 4.80
C GLY A 207 -13.35 -11.57 3.31
N ILE A 208 -12.30 -10.83 2.94
CA ILE A 208 -11.91 -10.57 1.56
C ILE A 208 -10.93 -11.63 1.07
N ASP A 209 -11.25 -12.29 -0.02
CA ASP A 209 -10.46 -13.39 -0.61
C ASP A 209 -9.52 -12.92 -1.72
N MET A 210 -9.93 -11.92 -2.49
CA MET A 210 -9.20 -11.39 -3.64
C MET A 210 -9.38 -9.88 -3.74
N TYR A 211 -8.34 -9.19 -4.15
CA TYR A 211 -8.41 -7.83 -4.72
C TYR A 211 -8.18 -7.91 -6.22
N VAL A 212 -8.95 -7.18 -7.02
CA VAL A 212 -8.73 -7.01 -8.45
C VAL A 212 -9.17 -5.64 -8.92
N GLY A 213 -8.38 -5.00 -9.78
CA GLY A 213 -8.74 -3.72 -10.37
C GLY A 213 -7.52 -2.94 -10.86
N GLN A 214 -7.80 -1.74 -11.35
CA GLN A 214 -6.83 -0.79 -11.84
C GLN A 214 -6.74 0.41 -10.89
N GLY A 215 -5.56 0.68 -10.38
CA GLY A 215 -5.24 1.81 -9.51
C GLY A 215 -3.83 2.30 -9.76
N GLY A 216 -3.29 3.18 -8.92
CA GLY A 216 -1.95 3.70 -9.10
C GLY A 216 -0.87 2.63 -9.01
N ALA A 217 0.16 2.77 -9.83
CA ALA A 217 1.32 1.88 -9.81
C ALA A 217 2.15 2.05 -8.52
N PRO A 218 2.33 3.27 -7.99
CA PRO A 218 2.94 3.49 -6.69
C PRO A 218 2.29 2.66 -5.58
N GLU A 219 0.97 2.72 -5.44
CA GLU A 219 0.21 1.97 -4.44
C GLU A 219 0.32 0.45 -4.67
N GLY A 220 0.48 0.02 -5.92
CA GLY A 220 0.73 -1.38 -6.25
C GLY A 220 2.04 -1.90 -5.66
N VAL A 221 3.12 -1.11 -5.71
CA VAL A 221 4.41 -1.48 -5.10
C VAL A 221 4.32 -1.46 -3.57
N LEU A 222 3.65 -0.46 -2.98
CA LEU A 222 3.37 -0.43 -1.53
C LEU A 222 2.62 -1.67 -1.06
N ALA A 223 1.52 -2.01 -1.74
CA ALA A 223 0.72 -3.19 -1.42
C ALA A 223 1.53 -4.49 -1.57
N ALA A 224 2.39 -4.58 -2.59
CA ALA A 224 3.27 -5.73 -2.78
C ALA A 224 4.24 -5.93 -1.61
N THR A 225 4.74 -4.87 -0.97
CA THR A 225 5.60 -5.00 0.21
C THR A 225 4.88 -5.63 1.39
N ALA A 226 3.62 -5.27 1.63
CA ALA A 226 2.80 -5.88 2.67
C ALA A 226 2.54 -7.37 2.39
N LEU A 227 2.13 -7.71 1.16
CA LEU A 227 1.93 -9.11 0.74
C LEU A 227 3.22 -9.94 0.85
N ARG A 228 4.37 -9.35 0.50
CA ARG A 228 5.68 -9.98 0.68
C ARG A 228 5.95 -10.38 2.13
N CYS A 229 5.53 -9.53 3.06
CA CYS A 229 5.73 -9.80 4.49
C CYS A 229 4.95 -11.02 5.00
N VAL A 230 3.81 -11.34 4.40
CA VAL A 230 2.92 -12.41 4.87
C VAL A 230 2.82 -13.62 3.93
N GLY A 231 3.51 -13.59 2.79
CA GLY A 231 3.52 -14.71 1.83
C GLY A 231 2.28 -14.77 0.94
N GLY A 232 1.63 -13.64 0.66
CA GLY A 232 0.55 -13.52 -0.32
C GLY A 232 1.04 -13.66 -1.77
N GLN A 233 0.13 -13.54 -2.72
CA GLN A 233 0.43 -13.55 -4.16
C GLN A 233 -0.13 -12.29 -4.81
N MET A 234 0.62 -11.73 -5.75
CA MET A 234 0.19 -10.56 -6.52
C MET A 234 0.76 -10.64 -7.94
N GLN A 235 -0.03 -10.21 -8.89
CA GLN A 235 0.43 -9.89 -10.24
C GLN A 235 -0.04 -8.49 -10.60
N ALA A 236 0.79 -7.80 -11.38
CA ALA A 236 0.50 -6.44 -11.83
C ALA A 236 1.05 -6.19 -13.23
N ARG A 237 0.43 -5.25 -13.95
CA ARG A 237 0.88 -4.76 -15.26
C ARG A 237 0.64 -3.27 -15.34
N LEU A 238 1.64 -2.51 -15.79
CA LEU A 238 1.48 -1.07 -15.99
C LEU A 238 0.40 -0.80 -17.04
N PHE A 239 -0.39 0.21 -16.77
CA PHE A 239 -1.41 0.72 -17.67
C PHE A 239 -1.14 2.20 -17.97
N PHE A 240 -1.06 2.53 -19.24
CA PHE A 240 -0.75 3.87 -19.71
C PHE A 240 -1.97 4.49 -20.38
N ARG A 241 -2.37 5.66 -19.92
CA ARG A 241 -3.51 6.42 -20.47
C ARG A 241 -3.17 7.12 -21.79
N ASN A 242 -1.87 7.36 -22.02
CA ASN A 242 -1.36 8.09 -23.19
C ASN A 242 0.12 7.76 -23.45
N ASP A 243 0.63 8.25 -24.58
CA ASP A 243 2.02 8.03 -25.02
C ASP A 243 3.05 8.76 -24.14
N ASP A 244 2.67 9.87 -23.49
CA ASP A 244 3.56 10.60 -22.58
C ASP A 244 3.87 9.77 -21.33
N GLU A 245 2.88 9.08 -20.77
CA GLU A 245 3.09 8.14 -19.65
C GLU A 245 3.99 6.98 -20.06
N ARG A 246 3.78 6.41 -21.28
CA ARG A 246 4.67 5.38 -21.83
C ARG A 246 6.11 5.88 -21.97
N ALA A 247 6.29 7.09 -22.47
CA ALA A 247 7.61 7.69 -22.64
C ALA A 247 8.30 7.97 -21.29
N ARG A 248 7.56 8.38 -20.27
CA ARG A 248 8.09 8.56 -18.90
C ARG A 248 8.52 7.21 -18.31
N ALA A 249 7.68 6.19 -18.41
CA ALA A 249 8.00 4.85 -17.94
C ALA A 249 9.27 4.28 -18.61
N ALA A 250 9.45 4.48 -19.90
CA ALA A 250 10.67 4.06 -20.59
C ALA A 250 11.93 4.76 -20.05
N LYS A 251 11.81 6.02 -19.62
CA LYS A 251 12.94 6.77 -19.00
C LYS A 251 13.33 6.25 -17.61
N THR A 252 12.41 5.59 -16.87
CA THR A 252 12.73 4.97 -15.59
C THR A 252 13.49 3.65 -15.70
N GLY A 253 13.80 3.22 -16.94
CA GLY A 253 14.55 1.99 -17.20
C GLY A 253 13.67 0.75 -17.41
N ILE A 254 12.35 0.92 -17.51
CA ILE A 254 11.43 -0.18 -17.85
C ILE A 254 11.53 -0.43 -19.35
N VAL A 255 12.08 -1.59 -19.73
CA VAL A 255 12.31 -1.98 -21.13
C VAL A 255 11.05 -2.58 -21.76
N ASP A 256 10.35 -3.46 -21.02
CA ASP A 256 9.11 -4.09 -21.45
C ASP A 256 7.94 -3.43 -20.71
N LEU A 257 7.24 -2.54 -21.41
CA LEU A 257 6.13 -1.74 -20.89
C LEU A 257 4.83 -2.55 -20.71
N ASP A 258 4.72 -3.71 -21.33
CA ASP A 258 3.54 -4.57 -21.24
C ASP A 258 3.79 -5.79 -20.33
N ARG A 259 4.93 -5.80 -19.65
CA ARG A 259 5.36 -6.88 -18.74
C ARG A 259 4.37 -7.10 -17.61
N LYS A 260 4.04 -8.36 -17.36
CA LYS A 260 3.35 -8.79 -16.15
C LYS A 260 4.39 -9.05 -15.06
N TYR A 261 4.33 -8.28 -13.99
CA TYR A 261 5.19 -8.42 -12.81
C TYR A 261 4.55 -9.37 -11.80
N ASP A 262 5.35 -10.20 -11.17
CA ASP A 262 4.93 -10.96 -9.98
C ASP A 262 5.33 -10.22 -8.69
N LEU A 263 4.91 -10.77 -7.55
CA LEU A 263 5.18 -10.20 -6.23
C LEU A 263 6.70 -10.01 -5.98
N ASN A 264 7.54 -10.95 -6.43
CA ASN A 264 8.98 -10.89 -6.21
C ASN A 264 9.68 -9.86 -7.10
N GLU A 265 9.04 -9.44 -8.17
CA GLU A 265 9.54 -8.40 -9.07
C GLU A 265 9.11 -7.01 -8.60
N LEU A 266 7.93 -6.90 -7.96
CA LEU A 266 7.46 -5.66 -7.33
C LEU A 266 8.23 -5.36 -6.05
N ALA A 267 8.48 -6.38 -5.22
CA ALA A 267 9.22 -6.30 -3.96
C ALA A 267 10.17 -7.50 -3.85
N SER A 268 11.44 -7.32 -4.26
CA SER A 268 12.37 -8.41 -4.52
C SER A 268 13.21 -8.86 -3.32
N ARG A 269 13.29 -8.03 -2.26
CA ARG A 269 14.10 -8.27 -1.06
C ARG A 269 13.26 -8.31 0.20
N GLU A 270 13.91 -8.39 1.35
CA GLU A 270 13.27 -8.21 2.66
C GLU A 270 12.55 -6.86 2.72
N CYS A 271 11.36 -6.85 3.32
CA CYS A 271 10.54 -5.65 3.44
C CYS A 271 10.12 -5.41 4.90
N LEU A 272 9.98 -4.15 5.23
CA LEU A 272 9.28 -3.64 6.39
C LEU A 272 8.15 -2.75 5.89
N PHE A 273 6.91 -3.10 6.19
CA PHE A 273 5.72 -2.33 5.86
C PHE A 273 5.11 -1.75 7.14
N VAL A 274 4.71 -0.49 7.09
CA VAL A 274 4.09 0.22 8.22
C VAL A 274 2.88 0.99 7.72
N ALA A 275 1.73 0.83 8.38
CA ALA A 275 0.50 1.58 8.10
C ALA A 275 -0.12 2.04 9.41
N THR A 276 -0.31 3.35 9.57
CA THR A 276 -0.94 3.96 10.75
C THR A 276 -2.31 4.53 10.37
N GLY A 277 -3.34 4.24 11.16
CA GLY A 277 -4.68 4.75 10.93
C GLY A 277 -4.77 6.26 11.10
N VAL A 278 -5.28 6.95 10.08
CA VAL A 278 -5.69 8.36 10.16
C VAL A 278 -7.14 8.42 10.62
N THR A 279 -8.02 7.69 9.95
CA THR A 279 -9.41 7.47 10.34
C THR A 279 -9.60 6.01 10.75
N ASP A 280 -10.67 5.71 11.49
CA ASP A 280 -11.00 4.31 11.85
C ASP A 280 -11.15 3.47 10.58
N GLY A 281 -10.67 2.24 10.60
CA GLY A 281 -10.69 1.38 9.43
C GLY A 281 -10.68 -0.11 9.77
N ASP A 282 -10.72 -0.93 8.71
CA ASP A 282 -10.75 -2.40 8.82
C ASP A 282 -9.40 -2.99 9.26
N LEU A 283 -8.30 -2.25 9.03
CA LEU A 283 -6.95 -2.69 9.36
C LEU A 283 -6.50 -2.23 10.73
N VAL A 284 -6.78 -0.96 11.07
CA VAL A 284 -6.33 -0.28 12.30
C VAL A 284 -7.31 0.82 12.71
N ASP A 285 -7.35 1.13 14.01
CA ASP A 285 -8.06 2.28 14.56
C ASP A 285 -7.40 3.60 14.11
N GLY A 286 -8.21 4.62 13.86
CA GLY A 286 -7.74 5.98 13.56
C GLY A 286 -7.18 6.71 14.78
N VAL A 287 -6.63 7.90 14.53
CA VAL A 287 -6.11 8.78 15.58
C VAL A 287 -7.23 9.25 16.50
N ARG A 288 -7.08 9.03 17.80
CA ARG A 288 -8.04 9.47 18.82
C ARG A 288 -7.41 10.49 19.75
N ARG A 289 -8.16 11.55 20.06
CA ARG A 289 -7.79 12.56 21.06
C ARG A 289 -8.78 12.52 22.21
N SER A 290 -8.31 12.22 23.43
CA SER A 290 -9.15 12.16 24.62
C SER A 290 -8.36 12.49 25.87
N LYS A 291 -8.91 13.34 26.74
CA LYS A 291 -8.36 13.66 28.08
C LYS A 291 -6.86 14.07 28.09
N GLY A 292 -6.45 14.89 27.09
CA GLY A 292 -5.07 15.36 26.99
C GLY A 292 -4.08 14.31 26.47
N LYS A 293 -4.58 13.24 25.86
CA LYS A 293 -3.80 12.19 25.19
C LYS A 293 -4.17 12.05 23.72
N ILE A 294 -3.20 11.65 22.93
CA ILE A 294 -3.36 11.18 21.56
C ILE A 294 -3.05 9.70 21.55
N SER A 295 -3.92 8.89 20.93
CA SER A 295 -3.65 7.48 20.65
C SER A 295 -3.68 7.19 19.17
N THR A 296 -2.78 6.31 18.72
CA THR A 296 -2.64 5.81 17.37
C THR A 296 -2.60 4.30 17.38
N GLU A 297 -3.04 3.67 16.29
CA GLU A 297 -2.81 2.27 16.02
C GLU A 297 -2.07 2.09 14.71
N THR A 298 -1.04 1.25 14.74
CA THR A 298 -0.14 1.00 13.60
C THR A 298 0.00 -0.49 13.35
N LEU A 299 -0.26 -0.89 12.11
CA LEU A 299 0.05 -2.21 11.60
C LEU A 299 1.50 -2.19 11.08
N ILE A 300 2.32 -3.11 11.57
CA ILE A 300 3.68 -3.30 11.11
C ILE A 300 3.87 -4.76 10.65
N MET A 301 4.41 -4.93 9.45
CA MET A 301 4.69 -6.23 8.86
C MET A 301 6.16 -6.33 8.45
N GLN A 302 6.77 -7.47 8.73
CA GLN A 302 8.16 -7.77 8.38
C GLN A 302 8.25 -9.09 7.63
N SER A 303 8.89 -9.10 6.47
CA SER A 303 9.07 -10.31 5.66
C SER A 303 9.99 -11.34 6.33
N SER A 304 11.00 -10.87 7.06
CA SER A 304 11.84 -11.72 7.88
C SER A 304 11.03 -12.33 9.03
N GLY A 305 10.76 -13.62 8.92
CA GLY A 305 9.97 -14.37 9.89
C GLY A 305 8.46 -14.20 9.77
N SER A 306 7.97 -13.55 8.70
CA SER A 306 6.53 -13.29 8.45
C SER A 306 5.81 -12.72 9.68
N ILE A 307 6.39 -11.67 10.24
CA ILE A 307 5.93 -11.08 11.50
C ILE A 307 4.90 -9.98 11.22
N VAL A 308 3.76 -10.07 11.89
CA VAL A 308 2.72 -9.03 11.89
C VAL A 308 2.51 -8.57 13.33
N ARG A 309 2.51 -7.26 13.57
CA ARG A 309 2.24 -6.64 14.87
C ARG A 309 1.27 -5.50 14.72
N HIS A 310 0.39 -5.36 15.70
CA HIS A 310 -0.38 -4.15 15.93
C HIS A 310 0.24 -3.41 17.11
N ILE A 311 0.62 -2.16 16.91
CA ILE A 311 1.21 -1.30 17.93
C ILE A 311 0.21 -0.21 18.25
N ARG A 312 -0.22 -0.16 19.51
CA ARG A 312 -1.01 0.95 20.03
C ARG A 312 -0.12 1.87 20.85
N THR A 313 -0.05 3.11 20.44
CA THR A 313 0.75 4.14 21.12
C THR A 313 -0.17 5.17 21.78
N GLU A 314 0.13 5.53 23.03
CA GLU A 314 -0.48 6.66 23.74
C GLU A 314 0.60 7.69 24.08
N ARG A 315 0.33 8.96 23.80
CA ARG A 315 1.22 10.07 24.13
C ARG A 315 0.44 11.27 24.66
N PRO A 316 1.05 12.19 25.43
CA PRO A 316 0.45 13.49 25.75
C PRO A 316 0.04 14.24 24.49
N ALA A 317 -1.08 15.00 24.53
CA ALA A 317 -1.58 15.81 23.43
C ALA A 317 -0.78 17.08 23.24
#